data_80fd4e394eb86ebfb35f4499b07a9093
#
_entry.id   80fd4e394eb86ebfb35f4499b07a9093
#
_cell.length_a   1.000
_cell.length_b   1.000
_cell.length_c   1.000
_cell.angle_alpha   90.00
_cell.angle_beta   90.00
_cell.angle_gamma   90.00
#
_symmetry.space_group_name_H-M   'P 1'
#
loop_
_entity.id
_entity.type
_entity.pdbx_description
1 polymer ?
#
loop_
_entity_poly.entity_id
_entity_poly.type
_entity_poly.pdbx_seq_one_letter_code
_entity_poly.pdbx_strand_id
1 'polypeptide(L)'
;MEYNDIYDKNRNRTGRLHLRGTSWGVGEYGLVVCVWVYDGKGKVLLTRRAKGKSYAGTWENSGGAAQAGESSRQAIARELYEETGIRAEEGEFELLSTGMDRNTHYDFYALKKDIPLTQITLLPGETDGVQWADFETVHSLIDQKKICRIIARQFRRQEEDLKKRQMD
;
A
#
# COMPACT_ATOMS: atom_id res chain seq x y z
N MET A 1 15.34 15.23 -6.12
CA MET A 1 15.11 15.13 -4.66
C MET A 1 13.62 15.00 -4.42
N GLU A 2 13.21 14.06 -3.60
CA GLU A 2 11.80 13.81 -3.29
C GLU A 2 11.48 14.36 -1.91
N TYR A 3 10.37 15.07 -1.82
CA TYR A 3 9.87 15.64 -0.57
C TYR A 3 8.50 15.07 -0.22
N ASN A 4 8.23 14.98 1.06
CA ASN A 4 6.94 14.59 1.62
C ASN A 4 6.38 15.76 2.43
N ASP A 5 5.06 15.91 2.49
CA ASP A 5 4.42 16.81 3.44
C ASP A 5 4.64 16.32 4.86
N ILE A 6 4.92 17.24 5.78
CA ILE A 6 4.95 16.94 7.20
C ILE A 6 3.56 17.18 7.78
N TYR A 7 3.04 16.16 8.44
CA TYR A 7 1.78 16.19 9.18
C TYR A 7 2.05 16.29 10.67
N ASP A 8 1.08 16.84 11.42
CA ASP A 8 1.06 16.76 12.87
C ASP A 8 0.40 15.45 13.36
N LYS A 9 0.34 15.25 14.67
CA LYS A 9 -0.30 14.08 15.29
C LYS A 9 -1.78 13.93 14.90
N ASN A 10 -2.46 15.04 14.65
CA ASN A 10 -3.88 15.07 14.31
C ASN A 10 -4.13 15.01 12.79
N ARG A 11 -3.06 14.71 12.02
CA ARG A 11 -3.11 14.59 10.57
C ARG A 11 -3.38 15.90 9.82
N ASN A 12 -3.03 17.04 10.40
CA ASN A 12 -3.03 18.31 9.68
C ASN A 12 -1.68 18.53 9.01
N ARG A 13 -1.68 19.02 7.77
CA ARG A 13 -0.46 19.46 7.11
C ARG A 13 0.13 20.65 7.86
N THR A 14 1.42 20.61 8.12
CA THR A 14 2.12 21.69 8.83
C THR A 14 2.60 22.81 7.92
N GLY A 15 2.57 22.61 6.59
CA GLY A 15 3.17 23.50 5.60
C GLY A 15 4.68 23.33 5.45
N ARG A 16 5.31 22.44 6.24
CA ARG A 16 6.72 22.10 6.15
C ARG A 16 6.92 20.83 5.34
N LEU A 17 8.11 20.69 4.76
CA LEU A 17 8.48 19.56 3.91
C LEU A 17 9.58 18.73 4.58
N HIS A 18 9.51 17.41 4.39
CA HIS A 18 10.50 16.44 4.80
C HIS A 18 11.26 15.94 3.56
N LEU A 19 12.57 15.98 3.60
CA LEU A 19 13.40 15.38 2.54
C LEU A 19 13.47 13.86 2.74
N ARG A 20 13.03 13.10 1.75
CA ARG A 20 13.06 11.63 1.78
C ARG A 20 14.46 11.11 2.06
N GLY A 21 14.55 10.14 2.96
CA GLY A 21 15.83 9.54 3.38
C GLY A 21 16.52 10.23 4.55
N THR A 22 15.96 11.32 5.07
CA THR A 22 16.44 11.93 6.32
C THR A 22 15.63 11.45 7.53
N SER A 23 16.07 11.80 8.73
CA SER A 23 15.35 11.47 9.96
C SER A 23 14.18 12.41 10.19
N TRP A 24 13.07 11.88 10.65
CA TRP A 24 11.91 12.66 11.07
C TRP A 24 12.18 13.37 12.40
N GLY A 25 11.74 14.61 12.50
CA GLY A 25 11.79 15.36 13.75
C GLY A 25 10.75 14.91 14.76
N VAL A 26 10.89 15.36 16.00
CA VAL A 26 9.90 15.10 17.04
C VAL A 26 8.59 15.81 16.69
N GLY A 27 7.48 15.05 16.75
CA GLY A 27 6.16 15.58 16.41
C GLY A 27 5.90 15.73 14.90
N GLU A 28 6.79 15.21 14.07
CA GLU A 28 6.63 15.16 12.62
C GLU A 28 6.15 13.79 12.18
N TYR A 29 5.17 13.76 11.29
CA TYR A 29 4.55 12.55 10.77
C TYR A 29 4.51 12.56 9.25
N GLY A 30 4.74 11.40 8.63
CA GLY A 30 4.51 11.17 7.22
C GLY A 30 3.15 10.54 6.94
N LEU A 31 2.81 10.41 5.66
CA LEU A 31 1.63 9.69 5.19
C LEU A 31 2.07 8.56 4.25
N VAL A 32 1.66 7.34 4.57
CA VAL A 32 1.81 6.16 3.71
C VAL A 32 0.42 5.69 3.29
N VAL A 33 0.30 5.33 2.04
CA VAL A 33 -0.92 4.83 1.43
C VAL A 33 -0.72 3.40 0.96
N CYS A 34 -1.73 2.56 1.14
CA CYS A 34 -1.71 1.16 0.71
C CYS A 34 -3.05 0.79 0.07
N VAL A 35 -3.05 -0.15 -0.87
CA VAL A 35 -4.28 -0.63 -1.51
C VAL A 35 -4.33 -2.14 -1.61
N TRP A 36 -5.46 -2.71 -1.21
CA TRP A 36 -5.83 -4.08 -1.54
C TRP A 36 -6.55 -4.06 -2.88
N VAL A 37 -5.86 -4.47 -3.94
CA VAL A 37 -6.51 -4.74 -5.22
C VAL A 37 -7.12 -6.14 -5.14
N TYR A 38 -8.41 -6.25 -5.42
CA TYR A 38 -9.14 -7.53 -5.36
C TYR A 38 -9.85 -7.80 -6.69
N ASP A 39 -9.96 -9.09 -7.04
CA ASP A 39 -10.47 -9.51 -8.35
C ASP A 39 -11.99 -9.72 -8.40
N GLY A 40 -12.67 -9.72 -7.25
CA GLY A 40 -14.09 -10.08 -7.15
C GLY A 40 -14.36 -11.59 -7.27
N LYS A 41 -13.32 -12.43 -7.17
CA LYS A 41 -13.36 -13.89 -7.26
C LYS A 41 -12.68 -14.58 -6.08
N GLY A 42 -12.37 -13.81 -5.04
CA GLY A 42 -11.79 -14.32 -3.80
C GLY A 42 -10.29 -14.10 -3.64
N LYS A 43 -9.65 -13.30 -4.50
CA LYS A 43 -8.21 -13.07 -4.46
C LYS A 43 -7.87 -11.60 -4.31
N VAL A 44 -6.71 -11.35 -3.71
CA VAL A 44 -6.06 -10.05 -3.63
C VAL A 44 -4.71 -10.09 -4.34
N LEU A 45 -4.30 -8.97 -4.91
CA LEU A 45 -3.03 -8.84 -5.59
C LEU A 45 -1.92 -8.57 -4.56
N LEU A 46 -0.86 -9.36 -4.63
CA LEU A 46 0.36 -9.15 -3.86
C LEU A 46 1.53 -8.91 -4.79
N THR A 47 2.40 -7.97 -4.42
CA THR A 47 3.70 -7.75 -5.05
C THR A 47 4.81 -8.16 -4.10
N ARG A 48 5.96 -8.55 -4.63
CA ARG A 48 7.12 -8.94 -3.82
C ARG A 48 8.21 -7.88 -3.93
N ARG A 49 8.73 -7.45 -2.79
CA ARG A 49 9.82 -6.46 -2.71
C ARG A 49 11.10 -7.04 -3.30
N ALA A 50 11.71 -6.27 -4.21
CA ALA A 50 12.89 -6.69 -4.93
C ALA A 50 14.12 -6.84 -4.02
N LYS A 51 15.06 -7.64 -4.49
CA LYS A 51 16.39 -7.77 -3.87
C LYS A 51 17.08 -6.40 -3.83
N GLY A 52 17.60 -6.05 -2.67
CA GLY A 52 18.23 -4.75 -2.43
C GLY A 52 17.34 -3.71 -1.75
N LYS A 53 16.05 -3.97 -1.64
CA LYS A 53 15.11 -3.15 -0.84
C LYS A 53 15.10 -3.61 0.62
N SER A 54 14.70 -2.72 1.51
CA SER A 54 14.37 -3.13 2.89
C SER A 54 13.27 -4.20 2.85
N TYR A 55 13.38 -5.23 3.69
CA TYR A 55 12.47 -6.38 3.69
C TYR A 55 12.36 -7.12 2.36
N ALA A 56 13.47 -7.22 1.62
CA ALA A 56 13.54 -7.92 0.33
C ALA A 56 12.92 -9.32 0.41
N GLY A 57 12.19 -9.71 -0.63
CA GLY A 57 11.53 -11.01 -0.73
C GLY A 57 10.22 -11.13 0.03
N THR A 58 9.79 -10.10 0.80
CA THR A 58 8.47 -10.11 1.43
C THR A 58 7.40 -9.69 0.45
N TRP A 59 6.20 -10.24 0.65
CA TRP A 59 5.00 -9.91 -0.11
C TRP A 59 4.24 -8.78 0.59
N GLU A 60 3.63 -7.92 -0.20
CA GLU A 60 2.87 -6.77 0.29
C GLU A 60 1.72 -6.42 -0.68
N ASN A 61 0.76 -5.65 -0.20
CA ASN A 61 -0.13 -4.90 -1.08
C ASN A 61 0.62 -3.68 -1.63
N SER A 62 0.15 -3.12 -2.75
CA SER A 62 0.80 -1.94 -3.34
C SER A 62 0.63 -0.71 -2.45
N GLY A 63 1.68 0.10 -2.39
CA GLY A 63 1.64 1.34 -1.64
C GLY A 63 3.00 2.00 -1.45
N GLY A 64 2.99 3.17 -0.86
CA GLY A 64 4.19 3.96 -0.59
C GLY A 64 3.90 5.27 0.10
N ALA A 65 4.91 6.11 0.17
CA ALA A 65 4.82 7.42 0.82
C ALA A 65 4.18 8.45 -0.12
N ALA A 66 3.21 9.20 0.40
CA ALA A 66 2.66 10.35 -0.32
C ALA A 66 3.73 11.43 -0.50
N GLN A 67 3.86 11.93 -1.71
CA GLN A 67 4.76 13.05 -2.02
C GLN A 67 4.15 14.38 -1.61
N ALA A 68 4.99 15.39 -1.48
CA ALA A 68 4.55 16.74 -1.13
C ALA A 68 3.52 17.27 -2.15
N GLY A 69 2.41 17.78 -1.64
CA GLY A 69 1.30 18.31 -2.44
C GLY A 69 0.28 17.27 -2.90
N GLU A 70 0.57 15.97 -2.80
CA GLU A 70 -0.40 14.94 -3.18
C GLU A 70 -1.52 14.80 -2.15
N SER A 71 -2.74 14.56 -2.62
CA SER A 71 -3.76 13.95 -1.78
C SER A 71 -3.45 12.47 -1.55
N SER A 72 -4.07 11.86 -0.54
CA SER A 72 -3.94 10.44 -0.27
C SER A 72 -4.36 9.57 -1.47
N ARG A 73 -5.43 9.97 -2.20
CA ARG A 73 -5.92 9.27 -3.40
C ARG A 73 -4.99 9.44 -4.60
N GLN A 74 -4.41 10.62 -4.78
CA GLN A 74 -3.39 10.84 -5.80
C GLN A 74 -2.16 9.98 -5.55
N ALA A 75 -1.70 9.92 -4.30
CA ALA A 75 -0.56 9.11 -3.91
C ALA A 75 -0.79 7.62 -4.21
N ILE A 76 -1.95 7.07 -3.82
CA ILE A 76 -2.19 5.63 -4.06
C ILE A 76 -2.39 5.31 -5.55
N ALA A 77 -2.97 6.20 -6.33
CA ALA A 77 -3.10 6.02 -7.78
C ALA A 77 -1.71 6.00 -8.45
N ARG A 78 -0.81 6.90 -8.06
CA ARG A 78 0.57 6.96 -8.55
C ARG A 78 1.35 5.70 -8.13
N GLU A 79 1.35 5.34 -6.85
CA GLU A 79 2.10 4.18 -6.34
C GLU A 79 1.65 2.87 -7.02
N LEU A 80 0.34 2.64 -7.13
CA LEU A 80 -0.17 1.46 -7.81
C LEU A 80 0.28 1.39 -9.27
N TYR A 81 0.22 2.52 -9.98
CA TYR A 81 0.67 2.58 -11.36
C TYR A 81 2.17 2.35 -11.50
N GLU A 82 2.99 2.97 -10.67
CA GLU A 82 4.45 2.81 -10.68
C GLU A 82 4.86 1.35 -10.41
N GLU A 83 4.23 0.70 -9.45
CA GLU A 83 4.59 -0.66 -9.04
C GLU A 83 4.05 -1.75 -9.96
N THR A 84 2.90 -1.54 -10.59
CA THR A 84 2.17 -2.61 -11.29
C THR A 84 1.72 -2.27 -12.71
N GLY A 85 1.77 -1.00 -13.10
CA GLY A 85 1.19 -0.52 -14.35
C GLY A 85 -0.34 -0.44 -14.34
N ILE A 86 -1.00 -0.75 -13.23
CA ILE A 86 -2.46 -0.67 -13.11
C ILE A 86 -2.88 0.79 -13.04
N ARG A 87 -3.78 1.19 -13.95
CA ARG A 87 -4.40 2.52 -13.93
C ARG A 87 -5.74 2.47 -13.24
N ALA A 88 -5.98 3.42 -12.36
CA ALA A 88 -7.26 3.65 -11.73
C ALA A 88 -7.43 5.15 -11.44
N GLU A 89 -8.66 5.62 -11.58
CA GLU A 89 -9.02 6.99 -11.22
C GLU A 89 -9.16 7.11 -9.69
N GLU A 90 -8.93 8.31 -9.17
CA GLU A 90 -9.00 8.55 -7.71
C GLU A 90 -10.33 8.11 -7.09
N GLY A 91 -11.44 8.26 -7.80
CA GLY A 91 -12.78 7.86 -7.37
C GLY A 91 -13.02 6.36 -7.28
N GLU A 92 -12.17 5.52 -7.90
CA GLU A 92 -12.29 4.06 -7.83
C GLU A 92 -11.72 3.49 -6.52
N PHE A 93 -10.87 4.24 -5.82
CA PHE A 93 -10.29 3.82 -4.55
C PHE A 93 -11.27 4.05 -3.41
N GLU A 94 -11.65 3.00 -2.72
CA GLU A 94 -12.50 3.07 -1.54
C GLU A 94 -11.67 3.00 -0.27
N LEU A 95 -11.81 4.00 0.62
CA LEU A 95 -11.08 4.01 1.89
C LEU A 95 -11.63 2.92 2.82
N LEU A 96 -10.79 1.96 3.20
CA LEU A 96 -11.12 0.92 4.17
C LEU A 96 -10.91 1.38 5.61
N SER A 97 -9.77 1.95 5.87
CA SER A 97 -9.41 2.39 7.22
C SER A 97 -8.23 3.36 7.18
N THR A 98 -8.08 4.08 8.27
CA THR A 98 -6.91 4.89 8.58
C THR A 98 -6.22 4.35 9.81
N GLY A 99 -4.94 4.65 9.96
CA GLY A 99 -4.18 4.23 11.14
C GLY A 99 -2.97 5.12 11.38
N MET A 100 -2.29 4.86 12.47
CA MET A 100 -1.03 5.50 12.81
C MET A 100 -0.11 4.48 13.48
N ASP A 101 1.13 4.45 13.07
CA ASP A 101 2.19 3.69 13.73
C ASP A 101 3.45 4.55 13.80
N ARG A 102 4.00 4.72 15.00
CA ARG A 102 5.15 5.61 15.26
C ARG A 102 4.88 7.04 14.74
N ASN A 103 5.64 7.47 13.75
CA ASN A 103 5.56 8.80 13.11
C ASN A 103 4.95 8.73 11.70
N THR A 104 4.07 7.78 11.45
CA THR A 104 3.46 7.58 10.13
C THR A 104 1.96 7.41 10.24
N HIS A 105 1.22 8.24 9.53
CA HIS A 105 -0.19 8.03 9.25
C HIS A 105 -0.33 7.06 8.08
N TYR A 106 -1.34 6.20 8.13
CA TYR A 106 -1.65 5.22 7.08
C TYR A 106 -3.07 5.38 6.58
N ASP A 107 -3.23 5.30 5.26
CA ASP A 107 -4.53 5.10 4.61
C ASP A 107 -4.51 3.77 3.86
N PHE A 108 -5.51 2.95 4.14
CA PHE A 108 -5.72 1.68 3.46
C PHE A 108 -6.96 1.77 2.58
N TYR A 109 -6.77 1.43 1.31
CA TYR A 109 -7.80 1.45 0.28
C TYR A 109 -8.13 0.04 -0.22
N ALA A 110 -9.31 -0.11 -0.81
CA ALA A 110 -9.69 -1.23 -1.65
C ALA A 110 -9.94 -0.75 -3.08
N LEU A 111 -9.58 -1.59 -4.05
CA LEU A 111 -9.80 -1.33 -5.47
C LEU A 111 -10.18 -2.64 -6.17
N LYS A 112 -11.33 -2.66 -6.84
CA LYS A 112 -11.74 -3.82 -7.65
C LYS A 112 -11.12 -3.73 -9.04
N LYS A 113 -10.26 -4.69 -9.38
CA LYS A 113 -9.69 -4.87 -10.74
C LYS A 113 -9.42 -6.35 -10.98
N ASP A 114 -10.04 -6.90 -12.00
CA ASP A 114 -9.77 -8.26 -12.48
C ASP A 114 -8.84 -8.18 -13.70
N ILE A 115 -7.54 -8.22 -13.45
CA ILE A 115 -6.51 -8.03 -14.46
C ILE A 115 -5.63 -9.29 -14.53
N PRO A 116 -5.40 -9.88 -15.73
CA PRO A 116 -4.45 -10.97 -15.88
C PRO A 116 -3.02 -10.54 -15.49
N LEU A 117 -2.27 -11.43 -14.86
CA LEU A 117 -0.88 -11.15 -14.49
C LEU A 117 0.00 -10.73 -15.68
N THR A 118 -0.35 -11.17 -16.90
CA THR A 118 0.34 -10.79 -18.15
C THR A 118 0.22 -9.31 -18.50
N GLN A 119 -0.75 -8.61 -17.93
CA GLN A 119 -0.95 -7.16 -18.14
C GLN A 119 -0.30 -6.32 -17.03
N ILE A 120 0.31 -6.94 -16.04
CA ILE A 120 1.00 -6.25 -14.95
C ILE A 120 2.45 -6.02 -15.34
N THR A 121 2.91 -4.79 -15.20
CA THR A 121 4.29 -4.40 -15.45
C THR A 121 4.95 -4.01 -14.13
N LEU A 122 5.88 -4.85 -13.67
CA LEU A 122 6.60 -4.60 -12.43
C LEU A 122 7.68 -3.54 -12.64
N LEU A 123 7.85 -2.65 -11.66
CA LEU A 123 8.93 -1.66 -11.67
C LEU A 123 10.27 -2.34 -11.34
N PRO A 124 11.25 -2.35 -12.27
CA PRO A 124 12.55 -2.95 -12.03
C PRO A 124 13.26 -2.34 -10.81
N GLY A 125 13.79 -3.18 -9.94
CA GLY A 125 14.48 -2.75 -8.71
C GLY A 125 13.56 -2.44 -7.53
N GLU A 126 12.25 -2.30 -7.74
CA GLU A 126 11.25 -2.10 -6.69
C GLU A 126 10.51 -3.40 -6.35
N THR A 127 9.97 -4.06 -7.37
CA THR A 127 9.21 -5.30 -7.26
C THR A 127 9.78 -6.36 -8.21
N ASP A 128 9.86 -7.60 -7.76
CA ASP A 128 10.38 -8.73 -8.54
C ASP A 128 9.43 -9.93 -8.61
N GLY A 129 8.22 -9.77 -8.11
CA GLY A 129 7.19 -10.80 -8.18
C GLY A 129 5.79 -10.23 -8.01
N VAL A 130 4.80 -10.91 -8.57
CA VAL A 130 3.39 -10.57 -8.43
C VAL A 130 2.56 -11.86 -8.44
N GLN A 131 1.51 -11.90 -7.64
CA GLN A 131 0.55 -13.00 -7.62
C GLN A 131 -0.84 -12.54 -7.19
N TRP A 132 -1.84 -13.21 -7.71
CA TRP A 132 -3.17 -13.24 -7.12
C TRP A 132 -3.20 -14.30 -6.02
N ALA A 133 -3.45 -13.89 -4.80
CA ALA A 133 -3.46 -14.75 -3.62
C ALA A 133 -4.88 -14.82 -3.03
N ASP A 134 -5.38 -16.02 -2.78
CA ASP A 134 -6.55 -16.18 -1.94
C ASP A 134 -6.22 -15.89 -0.47
N PHE A 135 -7.25 -15.76 0.36
CA PHE A 135 -7.07 -15.39 1.76
C PHE A 135 -6.28 -16.45 2.55
N GLU A 136 -6.42 -17.72 2.21
CA GLU A 136 -5.65 -18.81 2.82
C GLU A 136 -4.15 -18.67 2.51
N THR A 137 -3.82 -18.36 1.26
CA THR A 137 -2.43 -18.07 0.85
C THR A 137 -1.87 -16.86 1.60
N VAL A 138 -2.65 -15.80 1.77
CA VAL A 138 -2.22 -14.62 2.55
C VAL A 138 -1.92 -15.01 4.00
N HIS A 139 -2.80 -15.78 4.65
CA HIS A 139 -2.56 -16.29 6.01
C HIS A 139 -1.29 -17.14 6.09
N SER A 140 -1.09 -18.03 5.14
CA SER A 140 0.12 -18.85 5.07
C SER A 140 1.40 -18.01 4.95
N LEU A 141 1.37 -16.97 4.11
CA LEU A 141 2.50 -16.05 3.97
C LEU A 141 2.75 -15.24 5.26
N ILE A 142 1.70 -14.87 5.99
CA ILE A 142 1.82 -14.20 7.28
C ILE A 142 2.48 -15.14 8.30
N ASP A 143 2.03 -16.38 8.39
CA ASP A 143 2.58 -17.38 9.32
C ASP A 143 4.05 -17.71 9.04
N GLN A 144 4.43 -17.70 7.76
CA GLN A 144 5.81 -17.85 7.32
C GLN A 144 6.66 -16.57 7.46
N LYS A 145 6.09 -15.49 8.02
CA LYS A 145 6.75 -14.17 8.15
C LYS A 145 7.22 -13.58 6.83
N LYS A 146 6.50 -13.89 5.75
CA LYS A 146 6.75 -13.38 4.38
C LYS A 146 5.91 -12.15 4.03
N ILE A 147 5.15 -11.61 4.96
CA ILE A 147 4.43 -10.34 4.87
C ILE A 147 4.85 -9.48 6.06
N CYS A 148 5.12 -8.20 5.84
CA CYS A 148 5.55 -7.32 6.93
C CYS A 148 4.44 -7.14 7.98
N ARG A 149 4.86 -6.89 9.24
CA ARG A 149 3.95 -6.87 10.40
C ARG A 149 2.78 -5.90 10.27
N ILE A 150 3.01 -4.71 9.70
CA ILE A 150 1.96 -3.69 9.56
C ILE A 150 0.89 -4.18 8.58
N ILE A 151 1.30 -4.69 7.41
CA ILE A 151 0.39 -5.21 6.39
C ILE A 151 -0.36 -6.44 6.90
N ALA A 152 0.33 -7.37 7.59
CA ALA A 152 -0.30 -8.53 8.21
C ALA A 152 -1.38 -8.14 9.23
N ARG A 153 -1.08 -7.17 10.09
CA ARG A 153 -2.04 -6.65 11.08
C ARG A 153 -3.25 -6.03 10.42
N GLN A 154 -3.05 -5.24 9.38
CA GLN A 154 -4.12 -4.58 8.66
C GLN A 154 -4.96 -5.58 7.86
N PHE A 155 -4.34 -6.57 7.22
CA PHE A 155 -5.09 -7.65 6.56
C PHE A 155 -6.05 -8.33 7.52
N ARG A 156 -5.59 -8.75 8.70
CA ARG A 156 -6.46 -9.40 9.71
C ARG A 156 -7.63 -8.53 10.16
N ARG A 157 -7.45 -7.21 10.21
CA ARG A 157 -8.51 -6.26 10.58
C ARG A 157 -9.51 -6.00 9.45
N GLN A 158 -9.05 -6.10 8.20
CA GLN A 158 -9.83 -5.75 7.01
C GLN A 158 -10.36 -6.97 6.27
N GLU A 159 -9.98 -8.18 6.68
CA GLU A 159 -10.28 -9.43 5.99
C GLU A 159 -11.78 -9.63 5.74
N GLU A 160 -12.62 -9.40 6.75
CA GLU A 160 -14.06 -9.59 6.63
C GLU A 160 -14.69 -8.58 5.66
N ASP A 161 -14.22 -7.35 5.65
CA ASP A 161 -14.67 -6.35 4.68
C ASP A 161 -14.22 -6.72 3.26
N LEU A 162 -12.97 -7.14 3.09
CA LEU A 162 -12.45 -7.62 1.80
C LEU A 162 -13.22 -8.83 1.28
N LYS A 163 -13.59 -9.79 2.17
CA LYS A 163 -14.41 -10.96 1.79
C LYS A 163 -15.80 -10.55 1.30
N LYS A 164 -16.44 -9.59 1.97
CA LYS A 164 -17.75 -9.08 1.55
C LYS A 164 -17.66 -8.43 0.17
N ARG A 165 -16.64 -7.62 -0.09
CA ARG A 165 -16.40 -6.97 -1.38
C ARG A 165 -16.17 -7.95 -2.53
N GLN A 166 -15.63 -9.14 -2.26
CA GLN A 166 -15.47 -10.20 -3.26
C GLN A 166 -16.80 -10.73 -3.79
N MET A 167 -17.87 -10.55 -3.03
CA MET A 167 -19.22 -11.05 -3.40
C MET A 167 -20.08 -10.01 -4.12
N ASP A 168 -19.68 -8.73 -4.12
CA ASP A 168 -20.35 -7.61 -4.79
C ASP A 168 -19.81 -7.43 -6.23
#